data_28980888d2f297f327ac0dbdb5ca2679
#
_entry.id   28980888d2f297f327ac0dbdb5ca2679
#
_cell.length_a   1.000
_cell.length_b   1.000
_cell.length_c   1.000
_cell.angle_alpha   90.00
_cell.angle_beta   90.00
_cell.angle_gamma   90.00
#
_symmetry.space_group_name_H-M   'P 1'
#
loop_
_entity.id
_entity.type
_entity.pdbx_description
1 polymer ?
#
loop_
_entity_poly.entity_id
_entity_poly.type
_entity_poly.pdbx_seq_one_letter_code
_entity_poly.pdbx_strand_id
1 'polypeptide(L)'
;MKKLGLYNSTDMLRLQILLGVLSISLFGQGLNDGEAHGDAPFLVEDGWRPLLNGKDMGGWAGQDGKPSEWLTVSGVVWERLLGPTRLRGIPGPAAKILNGQTGRTANLVSDEKFGDIELYLEFLIPKGSNSGVYLQGLYEIQVFDSYGSPEAMKTSDCGAVYHRWINEQGVRGSAPSRNASRRPGEWQSFQIWFRAPRFDASGKKTENARFLRVLHNGLTIQKDVEIDGGTRAHMNLTEAAVNPLMLQGDHGPVSYRNIYVRPLRPIINR
;
A
#
# COMPACT_ATOMS: atom_id res chain seq x y z
N MET A 1 58.12 -12.32 -42.16
CA MET A 1 57.60 -13.21 -41.09
C MET A 1 57.56 -12.41 -39.79
N LYS A 2 56.39 -11.91 -39.34
CA LYS A 2 56.22 -11.22 -38.03
C LYS A 2 55.74 -12.26 -37.02
N LYS A 3 56.45 -12.39 -35.89
CA LYS A 3 56.09 -13.29 -34.79
C LYS A 3 54.88 -12.72 -34.05
N LEU A 4 53.78 -13.48 -33.93
CA LEU A 4 52.73 -13.22 -32.99
C LEU A 4 53.23 -13.50 -31.56
N GLY A 5 53.17 -12.49 -30.68
CA GLY A 5 53.44 -12.66 -29.25
C GLY A 5 52.31 -13.36 -28.56
N LEU A 6 52.61 -14.45 -27.88
CA LEU A 6 51.67 -15.18 -27.00
C LEU A 6 51.46 -14.35 -25.72
N TYR A 7 50.21 -13.95 -25.49
CA TYR A 7 49.84 -13.37 -24.20
C TYR A 7 49.87 -14.44 -23.11
N ASN A 8 50.47 -14.12 -21.99
CA ASN A 8 50.65 -15.04 -20.86
C ASN A 8 49.35 -15.20 -20.07
N SER A 9 49.05 -16.43 -19.62
CA SER A 9 47.83 -16.78 -18.89
C SER A 9 47.57 -15.95 -17.62
N THR A 10 48.59 -15.34 -17.05
CA THR A 10 48.51 -14.44 -15.88
C THR A 10 47.89 -13.09 -16.19
N ASP A 11 47.98 -12.59 -17.42
CA ASP A 11 47.41 -11.30 -17.81
C ASP A 11 45.89 -11.42 -18.08
N MET A 12 45.46 -12.58 -18.58
CA MET A 12 44.03 -12.89 -18.74
C MET A 12 43.32 -13.01 -17.39
N LEU A 13 43.98 -13.60 -16.38
CA LEU A 13 43.40 -13.75 -15.03
C LEU A 13 43.29 -12.41 -14.30
N ARG A 14 44.24 -11.51 -14.50
CA ARG A 14 44.19 -10.14 -13.95
C ARG A 14 43.08 -9.28 -14.60
N LEU A 15 42.82 -9.47 -15.89
CA LEU A 15 41.76 -8.76 -16.60
C LEU A 15 40.36 -9.27 -16.17
N GLN A 16 40.23 -10.57 -15.92
CA GLN A 16 38.96 -11.15 -15.41
C GLN A 16 38.69 -10.74 -13.95
N ILE A 17 39.72 -10.61 -13.11
CA ILE A 17 39.57 -10.14 -11.73
C ILE A 17 39.20 -8.63 -11.70
N LEU A 18 39.76 -7.83 -12.61
CA LEU A 18 39.41 -6.39 -12.70
C LEU A 18 37.98 -6.16 -13.21
N LEU A 19 37.51 -6.99 -14.15
CA LEU A 19 36.11 -6.95 -14.63
C LEU A 19 35.11 -7.48 -13.59
N GLY A 20 35.51 -8.45 -12.76
CA GLY A 20 34.70 -8.99 -11.68
C GLY A 20 34.51 -8.01 -10.50
N VAL A 21 35.52 -7.18 -10.22
CA VAL A 21 35.45 -6.16 -9.14
C VAL A 21 34.68 -4.91 -9.59
N LEU A 22 34.63 -4.60 -10.89
CA LEU A 22 33.84 -3.46 -11.40
C LEU A 22 32.36 -3.74 -11.48
N SER A 23 31.93 -5.02 -11.52
CA SER A 23 30.52 -5.39 -11.56
C SER A 23 29.85 -5.46 -10.18
N ILE A 24 30.60 -5.42 -9.08
CA ILE A 24 30.07 -5.44 -7.71
C ILE A 24 29.76 -4.01 -7.19
N SER A 25 30.30 -2.98 -7.83
CA SER A 25 30.14 -1.59 -7.37
C SER A 25 28.95 -0.83 -7.97
N LEU A 26 28.13 -1.47 -8.82
CA LEU A 26 26.95 -0.84 -9.44
C LEU A 26 25.60 -1.21 -8.80
N PHE A 27 25.61 -2.06 -7.76
CA PHE A 27 24.38 -2.47 -7.05
C PHE A 27 24.29 -1.91 -5.63
N GLY A 28 24.73 -0.67 -5.38
CA GLY A 28 24.78 -0.23 -4.01
C GLY A 28 24.78 1.26 -3.73
N GLN A 29 24.38 2.10 -4.66
CA GLN A 29 24.03 3.48 -4.33
C GLN A 29 22.54 3.68 -4.59
N GLY A 30 21.71 3.14 -3.69
CA GLY A 30 20.37 3.66 -3.52
C GLY A 30 20.50 5.16 -3.24
N LEU A 31 19.78 5.98 -3.97
CA LEU A 31 19.66 7.41 -3.71
C LEU A 31 19.26 7.57 -2.24
N ASN A 32 20.16 8.06 -1.41
CA ASN A 32 19.89 8.29 0.02
C ASN A 32 19.13 9.63 0.17
N ASP A 33 17.93 9.66 -0.40
CA ASP A 33 17.01 10.79 -0.36
C ASP A 33 15.96 10.65 0.76
N GLY A 34 16.13 9.65 1.65
CA GLY A 34 15.19 9.33 2.71
C GLY A 34 13.98 8.51 2.26
N GLU A 35 13.98 8.02 1.03
CA GLU A 35 12.93 7.21 0.44
C GLU A 35 13.31 5.72 0.43
N ALA A 36 12.31 4.83 0.37
CA ALA A 36 12.54 3.39 0.28
C ALA A 36 12.57 2.95 -1.18
N HIS A 37 13.77 2.81 -1.73
CA HIS A 37 14.01 2.28 -3.07
C HIS A 37 14.58 0.86 -2.95
N GLY A 38 13.86 -0.14 -3.34
CA GLY A 38 14.32 -1.52 -3.28
C GLY A 38 13.21 -2.54 -3.10
N ASP A 39 13.59 -3.70 -2.57
CA ASP A 39 12.66 -4.78 -2.31
C ASP A 39 11.61 -4.41 -1.25
N ALA A 40 10.43 -5.03 -1.37
CA ALA A 40 9.37 -4.83 -0.40
C ALA A 40 9.86 -5.22 1.01
N PRO A 41 9.51 -4.45 2.06
CA PRO A 41 10.10 -4.61 3.39
C PRO A 41 9.88 -6.00 4.00
N PHE A 42 8.79 -6.67 3.67
CA PHE A 42 8.51 -8.03 4.13
C PHE A 42 9.46 -9.11 3.55
N LEU A 43 10.23 -8.79 2.53
CA LEU A 43 11.25 -9.68 1.94
C LEU A 43 12.62 -9.54 2.62
N VAL A 44 12.91 -8.37 3.21
CA VAL A 44 14.25 -8.01 3.70
C VAL A 44 14.30 -7.65 5.17
N GLU A 45 13.15 -7.51 5.83
CA GLU A 45 13.05 -7.14 7.24
C GLU A 45 12.22 -8.14 8.03
N ASP A 46 12.58 -8.39 9.28
CA ASP A 46 11.90 -9.33 10.16
C ASP A 46 10.59 -8.79 10.75
N GLY A 47 9.75 -9.72 11.19
CA GLY A 47 8.53 -9.48 11.97
C GLY A 47 7.29 -9.23 11.13
N TRP A 48 7.39 -9.19 9.82
CA TRP A 48 6.25 -9.12 8.92
C TRP A 48 5.50 -10.45 8.84
N ARG A 49 4.17 -10.38 8.85
CA ARG A 49 3.31 -11.53 8.62
C ARG A 49 2.21 -11.20 7.59
N PRO A 50 1.85 -12.15 6.73
CA PRO A 50 0.80 -11.94 5.74
C PRO A 50 -0.58 -11.91 6.40
N LEU A 51 -1.49 -11.10 5.83
CA LEU A 51 -2.92 -11.09 6.18
C LEU A 51 -3.78 -11.86 5.17
N LEU A 52 -3.24 -12.23 4.03
CA LEU A 52 -3.89 -13.14 3.06
C LEU A 52 -3.26 -14.52 3.21
N ASN A 53 -4.11 -15.55 3.37
CA ASN A 53 -3.66 -16.93 3.59
C ASN A 53 -3.24 -17.67 2.29
N GLY A 54 -3.43 -17.04 1.14
CA GLY A 54 -3.08 -17.60 -0.19
C GLY A 54 -4.01 -18.70 -0.70
N LYS A 55 -5.11 -18.99 -0.01
CA LYS A 55 -6.05 -20.07 -0.33
C LYS A 55 -7.45 -19.53 -0.63
N ASP A 56 -7.98 -18.75 0.29
CA ASP A 56 -9.36 -18.26 0.28
C ASP A 56 -9.44 -16.90 1.00
N MET A 57 -10.66 -16.43 1.28
CA MET A 57 -10.93 -15.19 2.00
C MET A 57 -10.93 -15.35 3.53
N GLY A 58 -10.42 -16.45 4.07
CA GLY A 58 -10.34 -16.67 5.51
C GLY A 58 -9.57 -15.57 6.23
N GLY A 59 -10.12 -15.06 7.33
CA GLY A 59 -9.62 -13.88 8.05
C GLY A 59 -10.22 -12.55 7.59
N TRP A 60 -11.17 -12.59 6.62
CA TRP A 60 -11.83 -11.41 6.08
C TRP A 60 -13.32 -11.68 5.82
N ALA A 61 -14.18 -10.69 6.05
CA ALA A 61 -15.62 -10.76 5.81
C ALA A 61 -16.13 -9.47 5.14
N GLY A 62 -17.30 -9.57 4.49
CA GLY A 62 -18.01 -8.38 4.03
C GLY A 62 -18.47 -7.52 5.22
N GLN A 63 -18.37 -6.20 5.10
CA GLN A 63 -18.78 -5.29 6.15
C GLN A 63 -20.23 -5.55 6.59
N ASP A 64 -20.48 -5.58 7.89
CA ASP A 64 -21.79 -5.82 8.52
C ASP A 64 -22.42 -7.17 8.11
N GLY A 65 -21.59 -8.17 7.77
CA GLY A 65 -22.05 -9.49 7.32
C GLY A 65 -22.73 -9.49 5.95
N LYS A 66 -22.58 -8.41 5.17
CA LYS A 66 -23.15 -8.31 3.84
C LYS A 66 -22.48 -9.26 2.85
N PRO A 67 -23.23 -9.80 1.88
CA PRO A 67 -22.66 -10.56 0.78
C PRO A 67 -21.56 -9.78 0.08
N SER A 68 -20.48 -10.45 -0.28
CA SER A 68 -19.30 -9.85 -0.86
C SER A 68 -18.89 -10.61 -2.14
N GLU A 69 -18.52 -9.87 -3.17
CA GLU A 69 -17.97 -10.40 -4.41
C GLU A 69 -16.43 -10.51 -4.37
N TRP A 70 -15.81 -10.20 -3.22
CA TRP A 70 -14.38 -10.37 -3.06
C TRP A 70 -13.97 -11.83 -3.21
N LEU A 71 -12.98 -12.08 -4.02
CA LEU A 71 -12.48 -13.43 -4.31
C LEU A 71 -10.96 -13.45 -4.44
N THR A 72 -10.38 -14.62 -4.18
CA THR A 72 -8.98 -14.88 -4.47
C THR A 72 -8.79 -15.10 -5.96
N VAL A 73 -7.69 -14.57 -6.51
CA VAL A 73 -7.34 -14.66 -7.92
C VAL A 73 -5.86 -14.97 -8.10
N SER A 74 -5.53 -15.86 -9.05
CA SER A 74 -4.14 -16.17 -9.42
C SER A 74 -3.51 -15.06 -10.28
N GLY A 75 -4.33 -14.27 -10.98
CA GLY A 75 -3.91 -13.16 -11.81
C GLY A 75 -5.00 -12.11 -11.97
N VAL A 76 -4.60 -10.90 -12.34
CA VAL A 76 -5.50 -9.78 -12.65
C VAL A 76 -5.10 -9.17 -13.96
N VAL A 77 -6.07 -8.93 -14.83
CA VAL A 77 -5.89 -8.31 -16.14
C VAL A 77 -6.70 -7.03 -16.22
N TRP A 78 -6.06 -5.95 -16.60
CA TRP A 78 -6.76 -4.73 -16.97
C TRP A 78 -7.26 -4.85 -18.42
N GLU A 79 -8.57 -4.95 -18.61
CA GLU A 79 -9.22 -5.13 -19.90
C GLU A 79 -9.42 -3.79 -20.65
N ARG A 80 -8.34 -2.99 -20.75
CA ARG A 80 -8.39 -1.62 -21.24
C ARG A 80 -9.07 -1.43 -22.61
N LEU A 81 -9.03 -2.44 -23.47
CA LEU A 81 -9.65 -2.39 -24.80
C LEU A 81 -11.16 -2.71 -24.77
N LEU A 82 -11.63 -3.48 -23.80
CA LEU A 82 -13.03 -3.81 -23.59
C LEU A 82 -13.75 -2.79 -22.69
N GLY A 83 -12.99 -2.12 -21.83
CA GLY A 83 -13.48 -1.10 -20.95
C GLY A 83 -12.38 -0.56 -20.05
N PRO A 84 -12.02 0.74 -20.12
CA PRO A 84 -10.90 1.29 -19.38
C PRO A 84 -11.06 1.19 -17.85
N THR A 85 -12.29 0.99 -17.38
CA THR A 85 -12.62 0.87 -15.96
C THR A 85 -12.77 -0.58 -15.48
N ARG A 86 -12.37 -1.60 -16.26
CA ARG A 86 -12.62 -3.00 -15.96
C ARG A 86 -11.36 -3.75 -15.55
N LEU A 87 -11.47 -4.52 -14.48
CA LEU A 87 -10.52 -5.57 -14.13
C LEU A 87 -11.17 -6.95 -14.30
N ARG A 88 -10.40 -7.90 -14.80
CA ARG A 88 -10.79 -9.31 -14.82
C ARG A 88 -9.83 -10.13 -13.96
N GLY A 89 -10.38 -10.86 -13.00
CA GLY A 89 -9.63 -11.84 -12.22
C GLY A 89 -9.53 -13.16 -12.97
N ILE A 90 -8.38 -13.82 -12.83
CA ILE A 90 -8.19 -15.23 -13.20
C ILE A 90 -8.45 -16.03 -11.93
N PRO A 91 -9.54 -16.80 -11.80
CA PRO A 91 -9.84 -17.53 -10.57
C PRO A 91 -8.70 -18.48 -10.20
N GLY A 92 -8.49 -18.67 -8.92
CA GLY A 92 -7.49 -19.60 -8.41
C GLY A 92 -6.97 -19.19 -7.03
N PRO A 93 -6.47 -20.16 -6.25
CA PRO A 93 -5.89 -19.88 -4.94
C PRO A 93 -4.63 -19.06 -5.11
N ALA A 94 -4.58 -17.90 -4.43
CA ALA A 94 -3.41 -17.04 -4.39
C ALA A 94 -3.55 -15.98 -3.30
N ALA A 95 -2.43 -15.38 -2.92
CA ALA A 95 -2.40 -14.22 -2.04
C ALA A 95 -2.70 -12.91 -2.80
N LYS A 96 -3.72 -12.95 -3.66
CA LYS A 96 -4.28 -11.79 -4.37
C LYS A 96 -5.79 -11.84 -4.29
N ILE A 97 -6.41 -10.68 -4.09
CA ILE A 97 -7.87 -10.54 -4.02
C ILE A 97 -8.36 -9.47 -4.98
N LEU A 98 -9.57 -9.63 -5.44
CA LEU A 98 -10.27 -8.70 -6.34
C LEU A 98 -11.70 -8.48 -5.81
N ASN A 99 -12.17 -7.23 -5.83
CA ASN A 99 -13.52 -6.86 -5.38
C ASN A 99 -14.61 -7.07 -6.45
N GLY A 100 -14.54 -8.19 -7.15
CA GLY A 100 -15.44 -8.49 -8.25
C GLY A 100 -15.09 -7.74 -9.54
N GLN A 101 -15.89 -7.97 -10.56
CA GLN A 101 -15.63 -7.42 -11.89
C GLN A 101 -16.00 -5.95 -12.02
N THR A 102 -17.04 -5.53 -11.31
CA THR A 102 -17.59 -4.16 -11.37
C THR A 102 -17.01 -3.25 -10.28
N GLY A 103 -16.43 -3.82 -9.23
CA GLY A 103 -15.97 -3.08 -8.05
C GLY A 103 -17.13 -2.39 -7.30
N ARG A 104 -18.30 -3.02 -7.25
CA ARG A 104 -19.50 -2.54 -6.57
C ARG A 104 -20.01 -3.57 -5.57
N THR A 105 -19.19 -3.90 -4.60
CA THR A 105 -19.49 -4.89 -3.56
C THR A 105 -19.30 -4.32 -2.16
N ALA A 106 -19.69 -5.08 -1.13
CA ALA A 106 -19.44 -4.70 0.26
C ALA A 106 -17.94 -4.47 0.51
N ASN A 107 -17.63 -3.51 1.38
CA ASN A 107 -16.26 -3.35 1.87
C ASN A 107 -15.78 -4.63 2.55
N LEU A 108 -14.50 -4.89 2.45
CA LEU A 108 -13.86 -6.06 3.05
C LEU A 108 -13.22 -5.68 4.38
N VAL A 109 -13.56 -6.41 5.44
CA VAL A 109 -13.14 -6.12 6.82
C VAL A 109 -12.36 -7.30 7.36
N SER A 110 -11.23 -7.04 8.02
CA SER A 110 -10.44 -8.08 8.68
C SER A 110 -11.13 -8.58 9.97
N ASP A 111 -11.08 -9.88 10.22
CA ASP A 111 -11.53 -10.46 11.51
C ASP A 111 -10.64 -9.99 12.66
N GLU A 112 -9.34 -9.84 12.38
CA GLU A 112 -8.36 -9.36 13.34
C GLU A 112 -8.43 -7.83 13.49
N LYS A 113 -8.21 -7.36 14.72
CA LYS A 113 -8.15 -5.94 15.08
C LYS A 113 -6.72 -5.50 15.33
N PHE A 114 -6.42 -4.28 14.95
CA PHE A 114 -5.07 -3.70 14.96
C PHE A 114 -5.05 -2.37 15.72
N GLY A 115 -3.96 -2.16 16.46
CA GLY A 115 -3.62 -0.88 17.08
C GLY A 115 -2.48 -0.20 16.33
N ASP A 116 -1.34 -0.07 17.00
CA ASP A 116 -0.11 0.49 16.43
C ASP A 116 0.54 -0.53 15.49
N ILE A 117 0.58 -0.22 14.21
CA ILE A 117 1.11 -1.14 13.19
C ILE A 117 1.93 -0.44 12.12
N GLU A 118 2.80 -1.23 11.51
CA GLU A 118 3.25 -1.01 10.15
C GLU A 118 2.46 -1.94 9.22
N LEU A 119 1.91 -1.36 8.16
CA LEU A 119 1.15 -2.07 7.14
C LEU A 119 1.84 -1.87 5.79
N TYR A 120 2.14 -2.95 5.09
CA TYR A 120 2.52 -2.94 3.69
C TYR A 120 1.44 -3.61 2.87
N LEU A 121 1.08 -3.03 1.73
CA LEU A 121 0.19 -3.66 0.78
C LEU A 121 0.46 -3.16 -0.64
N GLU A 122 0.08 -3.98 -1.61
CA GLU A 122 0.08 -3.57 -3.00
C GLU A 122 -1.34 -3.58 -3.55
N PHE A 123 -1.62 -2.61 -4.43
CA PHE A 123 -2.90 -2.47 -5.10
C PHE A 123 -2.74 -2.25 -6.60
N LEU A 124 -3.75 -2.64 -7.36
CA LEU A 124 -3.86 -2.40 -8.80
C LEU A 124 -5.27 -1.92 -9.10
N ILE A 125 -5.37 -0.80 -9.81
CA ILE A 125 -6.63 -0.19 -10.21
C ILE A 125 -6.65 0.07 -11.72
N PRO A 126 -7.81 0.00 -12.37
CA PRO A 126 -7.99 0.47 -13.74
C PRO A 126 -8.17 1.99 -13.77
N LYS A 127 -8.32 2.55 -14.96
CA LYS A 127 -8.53 3.97 -15.17
C LYS A 127 -9.80 4.47 -14.45
N GLY A 128 -9.68 5.58 -13.72
CA GLY A 128 -10.78 6.24 -13.03
C GLY A 128 -11.34 5.47 -11.83
N SER A 129 -10.66 4.42 -11.36
CA SER A 129 -11.11 3.65 -10.21
C SER A 129 -10.80 4.35 -8.89
N ASN A 130 -11.60 4.00 -7.87
CA ASN A 130 -11.54 4.53 -6.52
C ASN A 130 -11.71 3.38 -5.50
N SER A 131 -10.91 3.39 -4.47
CA SER A 131 -10.95 2.50 -3.30
C SER A 131 -10.28 3.20 -2.11
N GLY A 132 -10.17 2.52 -0.97
CA GLY A 132 -9.53 3.07 0.22
C GLY A 132 -8.99 1.98 1.14
N VAL A 133 -7.92 2.30 1.84
CA VAL A 133 -7.34 1.47 2.91
C VAL A 133 -7.61 2.16 4.24
N TYR A 134 -8.53 1.61 5.03
CA TYR A 134 -8.95 2.19 6.30
C TYR A 134 -8.24 1.51 7.46
N LEU A 135 -7.31 2.22 8.10
CA LEU A 135 -6.73 1.80 9.37
C LEU A 135 -7.82 1.87 10.44
N GLN A 136 -7.95 0.80 11.22
CA GLN A 136 -9.00 0.66 12.23
C GLN A 136 -10.45 0.79 11.68
N GLY A 137 -10.66 0.63 10.35
CA GLY A 137 -11.95 0.86 9.73
C GLY A 137 -12.43 2.32 9.77
N LEU A 138 -11.60 3.22 10.26
CA LEU A 138 -11.93 4.62 10.54
C LEU A 138 -11.12 5.62 9.73
N TYR A 139 -9.84 5.36 9.47
CA TYR A 139 -8.89 6.35 8.96
C TYR A 139 -8.35 5.93 7.62
N GLU A 140 -8.75 6.61 6.57
CA GLU A 140 -8.50 6.24 5.19
C GLU A 140 -7.21 6.82 4.62
N ILE A 141 -6.43 5.95 4.00
CA ILE A 141 -5.49 6.31 2.94
C ILE A 141 -6.16 6.01 1.60
N GLN A 142 -6.36 7.06 0.81
CA GLN A 142 -7.08 7.01 -0.45
C GLN A 142 -6.35 6.21 -1.51
N VAL A 143 -7.08 5.35 -2.21
CA VAL A 143 -6.67 4.67 -3.45
C VAL A 143 -7.46 5.26 -4.61
N PHE A 144 -6.80 5.96 -5.50
CA PHE A 144 -7.43 6.65 -6.62
C PHE A 144 -6.55 6.67 -7.87
N ASP A 145 -7.14 6.73 -9.06
CA ASP A 145 -6.38 6.93 -10.29
C ASP A 145 -5.97 8.41 -10.43
N SER A 146 -4.85 8.74 -9.80
CA SER A 146 -4.24 10.07 -9.88
C SER A 146 -3.10 10.16 -10.91
N TYR A 147 -2.91 9.11 -11.74
CA TYR A 147 -1.86 9.16 -12.76
C TYR A 147 -2.08 10.30 -13.75
N GLY A 148 -1.06 11.14 -13.93
CA GLY A 148 -1.13 12.32 -14.78
C GLY A 148 -1.93 13.49 -14.22
N SER A 149 -2.38 13.42 -12.94
CA SER A 149 -2.95 14.56 -12.24
C SER A 149 -1.90 15.68 -12.08
N PRO A 150 -2.35 16.95 -12.02
CA PRO A 150 -1.44 18.08 -11.85
C PRO A 150 -0.66 18.00 -10.53
N GLU A 151 0.43 18.79 -10.43
CA GLU A 151 1.33 18.77 -9.27
C GLU A 151 0.65 19.14 -7.94
N ALA A 152 -0.37 20.00 -7.97
CA ALA A 152 -1.13 20.39 -6.78
C ALA A 152 -2.10 19.28 -6.38
N MET A 153 -1.68 18.41 -5.45
CA MET A 153 -2.46 17.31 -4.95
C MET A 153 -3.60 17.77 -4.02
N LYS A 154 -4.68 16.98 -4.00
CA LYS A 154 -5.88 17.22 -3.19
C LYS A 154 -6.05 16.14 -2.12
N THR A 155 -6.89 16.40 -1.13
CA THR A 155 -7.27 15.43 -0.09
C THR A 155 -8.13 14.27 -0.62
N SER A 156 -8.42 14.22 -1.91
CA SER A 156 -9.09 13.12 -2.61
C SER A 156 -8.17 12.34 -3.56
N ASP A 157 -6.91 12.73 -3.70
CA ASP A 157 -5.96 12.06 -4.58
C ASP A 157 -5.33 10.83 -3.90
N CYS A 158 -4.73 9.96 -4.71
CA CYS A 158 -4.12 8.72 -4.24
C CYS A 158 -3.04 8.99 -3.17
N GLY A 159 -3.17 8.32 -2.02
CA GLY A 159 -2.27 8.49 -0.89
C GLY A 159 -2.62 9.65 0.05
N ALA A 160 -3.71 10.36 -0.20
CA ALA A 160 -4.24 11.32 0.76
C ALA A 160 -4.68 10.63 2.06
N VAL A 161 -4.47 11.28 3.20
CA VAL A 161 -5.32 11.05 4.37
C VAL A 161 -6.64 11.72 4.06
N TYR A 162 -7.69 10.90 3.81
CA TYR A 162 -8.95 11.43 3.28
C TYR A 162 -9.59 12.41 4.26
N HIS A 163 -10.40 13.33 3.75
CA HIS A 163 -11.08 14.30 4.59
C HIS A 163 -12.22 13.66 5.41
N ARG A 164 -12.53 14.28 6.52
CA ARG A 164 -13.74 14.01 7.30
C ARG A 164 -14.93 14.67 6.63
N TRP A 165 -16.14 14.15 6.88
CA TRP A 165 -17.38 14.73 6.37
C TRP A 165 -18.21 15.28 7.53
N ILE A 166 -18.21 16.60 7.70
CA ILE A 166 -18.87 17.29 8.82
C ILE A 166 -19.72 18.41 8.25
N ASN A 167 -21.02 18.45 8.62
CA ASN A 167 -21.97 19.46 8.14
C ASN A 167 -21.96 19.61 6.60
N GLU A 168 -22.01 18.48 5.89
CA GLU A 168 -22.01 18.40 4.43
C GLU A 168 -20.76 18.95 3.74
N GLN A 169 -19.69 19.12 4.48
CA GLN A 169 -18.41 19.61 3.97
C GLN A 169 -17.26 18.65 4.25
N GLY A 170 -16.38 18.51 3.27
CA GLY A 170 -15.09 17.86 3.45
C GLY A 170 -14.17 18.78 4.26
N VAL A 171 -13.85 18.39 5.47
CA VAL A 171 -12.98 19.16 6.37
C VAL A 171 -11.79 18.36 6.80
N ARG A 172 -10.66 19.03 7.06
CA ARG A 172 -9.39 18.39 7.46
C ARG A 172 -8.89 17.44 6.36
N GLY A 173 -8.21 16.37 6.74
CA GLY A 173 -7.48 15.53 5.80
C GLY A 173 -6.12 16.13 5.43
N SER A 174 -5.33 15.38 4.68
CA SER A 174 -4.00 15.80 4.22
C SER A 174 -3.79 15.32 2.79
N ALA A 175 -3.56 16.25 1.86
CA ALA A 175 -3.14 15.90 0.51
C ALA A 175 -1.75 15.24 0.54
N PRO A 176 -1.45 14.30 -0.37
CA PRO A 176 -0.10 13.79 -0.48
C PRO A 176 0.86 14.91 -0.93
N SER A 177 2.09 14.88 -0.38
CA SER A 177 3.10 15.91 -0.69
C SER A 177 3.57 15.89 -2.15
N ARG A 178 3.33 14.79 -2.86
CA ARG A 178 3.65 14.57 -4.28
C ARG A 178 2.77 13.49 -4.90
N ASN A 179 2.64 13.50 -6.22
CA ASN A 179 2.00 12.42 -6.95
C ASN A 179 3.00 11.29 -7.22
N ALA A 180 2.86 10.16 -6.53
CA ALA A 180 3.67 8.96 -6.72
C ALA A 180 2.94 7.87 -7.52
N SER A 181 1.78 8.17 -8.11
CA SER A 181 0.93 7.20 -8.80
C SER A 181 1.59 6.65 -10.06
N ARG A 182 1.47 5.34 -10.25
CA ARG A 182 1.79 4.65 -11.51
C ARG A 182 0.58 4.61 -12.42
N ARG A 183 0.79 4.20 -13.67
CA ARG A 183 -0.27 4.07 -14.66
C ARG A 183 -1.35 3.08 -14.20
N PRO A 184 -2.63 3.31 -14.55
CA PRO A 184 -3.67 2.29 -14.39
C PRO A 184 -3.21 0.93 -14.92
N GLY A 185 -3.54 -0.15 -14.20
CA GLY A 185 -3.12 -1.50 -14.53
C GLY A 185 -1.71 -1.89 -14.07
N GLU A 186 -0.94 -0.98 -13.49
CA GLU A 186 0.33 -1.27 -12.84
C GLU A 186 0.13 -1.46 -11.33
N TRP A 187 0.87 -2.42 -10.73
CA TRP A 187 0.88 -2.61 -9.29
C TRP A 187 1.58 -1.43 -8.61
N GLN A 188 0.97 -0.95 -7.55
CA GLN A 188 1.45 0.14 -6.71
C GLN A 188 1.49 -0.32 -5.26
N SER A 189 2.29 0.30 -4.42
CA SER A 189 2.43 -0.09 -3.02
C SER A 189 2.19 1.08 -2.07
N PHE A 190 1.58 0.77 -0.92
CA PHE A 190 1.65 1.61 0.26
C PHE A 190 2.46 0.91 1.35
N GLN A 191 3.28 1.68 2.07
CA GLN A 191 3.84 1.31 3.35
C GLN A 191 3.43 2.38 4.37
N ILE A 192 2.75 1.97 5.44
CA ILE A 192 2.05 2.86 6.36
C ILE A 192 2.53 2.59 7.78
N TRP A 193 3.04 3.60 8.46
CA TRP A 193 3.32 3.60 9.89
C TRP A 193 2.18 4.32 10.59
N PHE A 194 1.36 3.56 11.30
CA PHE A 194 0.15 4.08 11.95
C PHE A 194 0.22 3.90 13.46
N ARG A 195 -0.08 4.98 14.19
CA ARG A 195 -0.26 5.01 15.62
C ARG A 195 -1.75 5.20 15.94
N ALA A 196 -2.33 4.24 16.65
CA ALA A 196 -3.72 4.29 17.10
C ALA A 196 -3.95 5.43 18.12
N PRO A 197 -5.20 5.88 18.32
CA PRO A 197 -5.54 6.84 19.35
C PRO A 197 -5.25 6.27 20.75
N ARG A 198 -5.03 7.15 21.72
CA ARG A 198 -4.78 6.79 23.12
C ARG A 198 -5.96 7.15 23.99
N PHE A 199 -6.17 6.38 25.03
CA PHE A 199 -7.26 6.55 25.97
C PHE A 199 -6.72 6.39 27.40
N ASP A 200 -7.29 7.13 28.33
CA ASP A 200 -7.04 6.95 29.76
C ASP A 200 -7.85 5.79 30.35
N ALA A 201 -7.66 5.56 31.65
CA ALA A 201 -8.35 4.49 32.37
C ALA A 201 -9.89 4.67 32.44
N SER A 202 -10.40 5.87 32.18
CA SER A 202 -11.83 6.15 32.10
C SER A 202 -12.42 5.92 30.69
N GLY A 203 -11.56 5.60 29.71
CA GLY A 203 -11.95 5.44 28.31
C GLY A 203 -12.02 6.78 27.55
N LYS A 204 -11.60 7.88 28.14
CA LYS A 204 -11.53 9.19 27.48
C LYS A 204 -10.31 9.23 26.54
N LYS A 205 -10.52 9.64 25.30
CA LYS A 205 -9.44 9.82 24.33
C LYS A 205 -8.48 10.93 24.81
N THR A 206 -7.19 10.60 24.91
CA THR A 206 -6.11 11.50 25.32
C THR A 206 -5.22 11.95 24.19
N GLU A 207 -5.07 11.10 23.15
CA GLU A 207 -4.34 11.43 21.95
C GLU A 207 -5.10 10.95 20.70
N ASN A 208 -5.00 11.72 19.64
CA ASN A 208 -5.55 11.36 18.34
C ASN A 208 -4.72 10.28 17.64
N ALA A 209 -5.35 9.57 16.70
CA ALA A 209 -4.65 8.70 15.78
C ALA A 209 -3.66 9.51 14.92
N ARG A 210 -2.62 8.84 14.39
CA ARG A 210 -1.57 9.51 13.65
C ARG A 210 -0.96 8.60 12.57
N PHE A 211 -0.90 9.10 11.35
CA PHE A 211 -0.05 8.55 10.31
C PHE A 211 1.35 9.12 10.49
N LEU A 212 2.25 8.33 11.07
CA LEU A 212 3.63 8.77 11.31
C LEU A 212 4.38 8.93 9.98
N ARG A 213 4.12 8.02 9.05
CA ARG A 213 4.67 8.05 7.70
C ARG A 213 3.80 7.22 6.77
N VAL A 214 3.68 7.65 5.51
CA VAL A 214 3.12 6.85 4.42
C VAL A 214 4.04 6.97 3.22
N LEU A 215 4.47 5.84 2.69
CA LEU A 215 5.14 5.74 1.40
C LEU A 215 4.15 5.27 0.34
N HIS A 216 4.20 5.87 -0.83
CA HIS A 216 3.54 5.40 -2.05
C HIS A 216 4.60 5.10 -3.10
N ASN A 217 4.71 3.86 -3.52
CA ASN A 217 5.75 3.38 -4.45
C ASN A 217 7.18 3.73 -3.99
N GLY A 218 7.46 3.64 -2.68
CA GLY A 218 8.74 3.97 -2.08
C GLY A 218 8.95 5.44 -1.74
N LEU A 219 8.11 6.35 -2.22
CA LEU A 219 8.24 7.80 -2.00
C LEU A 219 7.39 8.24 -0.81
N THR A 220 7.97 8.99 0.13
CA THR A 220 7.22 9.58 1.25
C THR A 220 6.21 10.59 0.72
N ILE A 221 4.93 10.36 1.05
CA ILE A 221 3.81 11.22 0.65
C ILE A 221 3.07 11.84 1.84
N GLN A 222 3.13 11.20 3.01
CA GLN A 222 2.59 11.72 4.26
C GLN A 222 3.64 11.57 5.35
N LYS A 223 3.76 12.57 6.23
CA LYS A 223 4.65 12.56 7.39
C LYS A 223 3.99 13.25 8.56
N ASP A 224 3.87 12.55 9.69
CA ASP A 224 3.39 13.05 10.97
C ASP A 224 2.00 13.70 10.91
N VAL A 225 1.05 13.07 10.22
CA VAL A 225 -0.32 13.57 10.03
C VAL A 225 -1.22 13.07 11.15
N GLU A 226 -1.70 13.99 11.98
CA GLU A 226 -2.70 13.72 13.00
C GLU A 226 -4.11 13.69 12.41
N ILE A 227 -4.96 12.78 12.94
CA ILE A 227 -6.34 12.65 12.52
C ILE A 227 -7.27 12.50 13.74
N ASP A 228 -8.19 13.43 13.92
CA ASP A 228 -8.99 13.60 15.12
C ASP A 228 -10.35 12.89 15.11
N GLY A 229 -10.58 12.02 14.11
CA GLY A 229 -11.79 11.20 13.99
C GLY A 229 -11.90 10.54 12.64
N GLY A 230 -12.93 9.70 12.46
CA GLY A 230 -13.13 8.93 11.25
C GLY A 230 -13.23 9.78 9.98
N THR A 231 -12.60 9.33 8.90
CA THR A 231 -12.69 9.94 7.57
C THR A 231 -14.05 9.64 6.94
N ARG A 232 -14.36 10.28 5.83
CA ARG A 232 -15.65 10.04 5.12
C ARG A 232 -15.84 8.55 4.82
N ALA A 233 -17.05 8.06 4.95
CA ALA A 233 -17.45 6.68 4.67
C ALA A 233 -16.77 5.60 5.54
N HIS A 234 -16.19 5.99 6.70
CA HIS A 234 -15.67 5.05 7.67
C HIS A 234 -16.76 4.11 8.22
N MET A 235 -16.34 3.00 8.83
CA MET A 235 -17.25 2.10 9.54
C MET A 235 -17.91 2.83 10.72
N ASN A 236 -19.14 2.43 11.04
CA ASN A 236 -19.83 2.93 12.24
C ASN A 236 -19.25 2.28 13.50
N LEU A 237 -18.02 2.64 13.83
CA LEU A 237 -17.29 2.16 14.99
C LEU A 237 -16.87 3.34 15.87
N THR A 238 -16.84 3.09 17.18
CA THR A 238 -16.20 4.01 18.12
C THR A 238 -14.66 3.89 17.98
N GLU A 239 -13.99 5.03 18.08
CA GLU A 239 -12.53 5.03 18.18
C GLU A 239 -12.08 4.21 19.40
N ALA A 240 -11.11 3.35 19.23
CA ALA A 240 -10.59 2.46 20.25
C ALA A 240 -9.08 2.21 20.04
N ALA A 241 -8.43 1.61 21.04
CA ALA A 241 -7.02 1.22 20.92
C ALA A 241 -6.78 0.20 19.80
N VAL A 242 -7.78 -0.62 19.49
CA VAL A 242 -7.73 -1.58 18.39
C VAL A 242 -9.08 -1.67 17.68
N ASN A 243 -9.06 -1.72 16.36
CA ASN A 243 -10.22 -1.94 15.48
C ASN A 243 -9.76 -2.66 14.21
N PRO A 244 -10.67 -3.24 13.39
CA PRO A 244 -10.29 -3.97 12.18
C PRO A 244 -9.72 -3.06 11.08
N LEU A 245 -9.00 -3.64 10.13
CA LEU A 245 -8.72 -3.01 8.83
C LEU A 245 -9.95 -3.12 7.93
N MET A 246 -10.15 -2.13 7.05
CA MET A 246 -11.16 -2.21 6.01
C MET A 246 -10.56 -1.81 4.65
N LEU A 247 -10.89 -2.58 3.62
CA LEU A 247 -10.61 -2.26 2.22
C LEU A 247 -11.92 -1.90 1.54
N GLN A 248 -11.98 -0.71 0.94
CA GLN A 248 -13.20 -0.23 0.30
C GLN A 248 -13.48 -1.02 -0.99
N GLY A 249 -14.72 -1.49 -1.14
CA GLY A 249 -15.14 -2.37 -2.23
C GLY A 249 -16.16 -1.79 -3.20
N ASP A 250 -16.74 -0.62 -2.91
CA ASP A 250 -17.97 -0.14 -3.55
C ASP A 250 -17.78 1.05 -4.53
N HIS A 251 -16.53 1.52 -4.74
CA HIS A 251 -16.26 2.72 -5.53
C HIS A 251 -15.49 2.48 -6.85
N GLY A 252 -15.15 1.25 -7.16
CA GLY A 252 -14.49 0.87 -8.41
C GLY A 252 -13.71 -0.44 -8.29
N PRO A 253 -13.35 -1.06 -9.40
CA PRO A 253 -12.56 -2.29 -9.37
C PRO A 253 -11.18 -2.05 -8.78
N VAL A 254 -10.79 -2.89 -7.84
CA VAL A 254 -9.46 -2.89 -7.22
C VAL A 254 -9.01 -4.30 -6.90
N SER A 255 -7.75 -4.56 -7.11
CA SER A 255 -7.12 -5.78 -6.63
C SER A 255 -6.04 -5.42 -5.62
N TYR A 256 -5.94 -6.22 -4.56
CA TYR A 256 -4.89 -6.13 -3.56
C TYR A 256 -4.07 -7.41 -3.51
N ARG A 257 -2.79 -7.29 -3.15
CA ARG A 257 -1.88 -8.41 -2.87
C ARG A 257 -0.83 -8.00 -1.86
N ASN A 258 -0.04 -8.96 -1.40
CA ASN A 258 1.09 -8.69 -0.51
C ASN A 258 0.69 -7.80 0.68
N ILE A 259 -0.46 -8.13 1.32
CA ILE A 259 -0.91 -7.43 2.52
C ILE A 259 -0.17 -8.02 3.71
N TYR A 260 0.78 -7.28 4.25
CA TYR A 260 1.63 -7.67 5.38
C TYR A 260 1.54 -6.66 6.50
N VAL A 261 1.58 -7.15 7.73
CA VAL A 261 1.52 -6.33 8.93
C VAL A 261 2.60 -6.75 9.92
N ARG A 262 3.09 -5.79 10.70
CA ARG A 262 3.88 -6.03 11.91
C ARG A 262 3.53 -4.98 12.97
N PRO A 263 3.86 -5.23 14.27
CA PRO A 263 3.80 -4.19 15.29
C PRO A 263 4.63 -2.96 14.89
N LEU A 264 4.12 -1.78 15.20
CA LEU A 264 4.82 -0.52 14.93
C LEU A 264 6.19 -0.52 15.63
N ARG A 265 7.23 -0.30 14.87
CA ARG A 265 8.61 -0.10 15.37
C ARG A 265 8.93 1.39 15.43
N PRO A 266 9.82 1.82 16.35
CA PRO A 266 10.30 3.19 16.36
C PRO A 266 10.87 3.58 15.00
N ILE A 267 10.44 4.71 14.45
CA ILE A 267 11.02 5.25 13.23
C ILE A 267 12.41 5.80 13.60
N ILE A 268 13.43 5.08 13.19
CA ILE A 268 14.80 5.56 13.32
C ILE A 268 15.00 6.56 12.19
N ASN A 269 14.98 7.86 12.51
CA ASN A 269 15.44 8.88 11.59
C ASN A 269 16.95 8.66 11.39
N ARG A 270 17.34 8.07 10.29
CA ARG A 270 18.73 7.99 9.88
C ARG A 270 19.11 9.23 9.12
#